data_98451f25501df75a81a9c370e908882f
#
_entry.id   98451f25501df75a81a9c370e908882f
#
_cell.length_a   1.000
_cell.length_b   1.000
_cell.length_c   1.000
_cell.angle_alpha   90.00
_cell.angle_beta   90.00
_cell.angle_gamma   90.00
#
_symmetry.space_group_name_H-M   'P 1'
#
loop_
_entity.id
_entity.type
_entity.pdbx_description
1 polymer ?
#
loop_
_entity_poly.entity_id
_entity_poly.type
_entity_poly.pdbx_seq_one_letter_code
_entity_poly.pdbx_strand_id
1 'polypeptide(L)'
;MSVGYDLDLKLLEEAVLEEKGEVPVRLPECTVDLTVAASIPDRYVPSPEQRMDLYRRIARVRTEEDSDDVTDELIDRFGDPPRQVNNLIAVALLRGKAAACHITDISQKGAGLVFTLDQFDLESIAALAGQYPGRLLFSPGDTPAFTLKLRKADDSLRVASQAVERYAALLAASGGSSAPET
;
A
#
# COMPACT_ATOMS: atom_id res chain seq x y z
N MET A 1 -10.74 -3.19 14.67
CA MET A 1 -10.52 -1.85 15.22
C MET A 1 -9.30 -1.22 14.58
N SER A 2 -9.45 -0.02 14.08
CA SER A 2 -8.41 0.68 13.32
C SER A 2 -7.26 1.21 14.18
N VAL A 3 -7.42 1.30 15.49
CA VAL A 3 -6.45 1.93 16.40
C VAL A 3 -5.11 1.20 16.44
N GLY A 4 -5.12 -0.13 16.47
CA GLY A 4 -3.88 -0.92 16.46
C GLY A 4 -3.19 -0.90 15.10
N TYR A 5 -3.96 -0.82 14.04
CA TYR A 5 -3.45 -0.74 12.67
C TYR A 5 -2.72 0.59 12.41
N ASP A 6 -3.31 1.71 12.79
CA ASP A 6 -2.69 3.03 12.64
C ASP A 6 -1.39 3.13 13.43
N LEU A 7 -1.36 2.55 14.61
CA LEU A 7 -0.18 2.52 15.46
C LEU A 7 0.95 1.73 14.79
N ASP A 8 0.63 0.57 14.21
CA ASP A 8 1.61 -0.25 13.51
C ASP A 8 2.20 0.45 12.28
N LEU A 9 1.38 1.17 11.52
CA LEU A 9 1.86 1.95 10.38
C LEU A 9 2.79 3.09 10.83
N LYS A 10 2.49 3.78 11.93
CA LYS A 10 3.36 4.81 12.49
C LYS A 10 4.69 4.21 12.95
N LEU A 11 4.67 3.03 13.56
CA LEU A 11 5.89 2.32 13.94
C LEU A 11 6.75 1.99 12.73
N LEU A 12 6.13 1.58 11.62
CA LEU A 12 6.84 1.32 10.38
C LEU A 12 7.51 2.59 9.85
N GLU A 13 6.81 3.70 9.85
CA GLU A 13 7.34 4.99 9.40
C GLU A 13 8.50 5.46 10.28
N GLU A 14 8.33 5.41 11.60
CA GLU A 14 9.37 5.78 12.56
C GLU A 14 10.60 4.88 12.43
N ALA A 15 10.40 3.58 12.23
CA ALA A 15 11.50 2.64 12.07
C ALA A 15 12.33 2.94 10.81
N VAL A 16 11.68 3.32 9.72
CA VAL A 16 12.39 3.72 8.49
C VAL A 16 13.23 4.97 8.72
N LEU A 17 12.68 5.97 9.41
CA LEU A 17 13.37 7.21 9.70
C LEU A 17 14.59 7.00 10.62
N GLU A 18 14.43 6.24 11.68
CA GLU A 18 15.52 5.92 12.62
C GLU A 18 16.67 5.19 11.94
N GLU A 19 16.35 4.26 11.06
CA GLU A 19 17.37 3.43 10.44
C GLU A 19 18.21 4.17 9.40
N LYS A 20 17.65 5.16 8.75
CA LYS A 20 18.39 5.96 7.78
C LYS A 20 19.35 6.94 8.41
N GLY A 21 19.16 7.32 9.69
CA GLY A 21 20.06 8.26 10.40
C GLY A 21 20.23 9.59 9.70
N GLU A 22 19.41 9.89 8.74
CA GLU A 22 19.48 11.07 7.88
C GLU A 22 18.16 11.79 7.86
N VAL A 23 18.22 13.10 7.59
CA VAL A 23 17.04 13.86 7.21
C VAL A 23 16.52 13.17 5.93
N PRO A 24 15.30 12.63 5.96
CA PRO A 24 14.81 11.83 4.84
C PRO A 24 14.78 12.66 3.57
N VAL A 25 15.49 12.21 2.55
CA VAL A 25 15.10 12.54 1.19
C VAL A 25 13.64 12.12 1.10
N ARG A 26 12.75 13.06 0.89
CA ARG A 26 11.31 12.76 0.80
C ARG A 26 11.04 11.90 -0.41
N LEU A 27 11.15 10.59 -0.21
CA LEU A 27 10.58 9.66 -1.16
C LEU A 27 9.06 9.84 -1.10
N PRO A 28 8.36 9.73 -2.24
CA PRO A 28 6.91 9.74 -2.22
C PRO A 28 6.41 8.73 -1.21
N GLU A 29 5.60 9.19 -0.28
CA GLU A 29 5.02 8.34 0.75
C GLU A 29 3.52 8.23 0.52
N CYS A 30 2.98 7.06 0.81
CA CYS A 30 1.57 6.82 0.81
C CYS A 30 1.12 6.38 2.20
N THR A 31 0.08 7.00 2.71
CA THR A 31 -0.58 6.54 3.94
C THR A 31 -1.71 5.58 3.56
N VAL A 32 -1.88 4.51 4.32
CA VAL A 32 -2.92 3.51 4.07
C VAL A 32 -3.74 3.34 5.34
N ASP A 33 -5.04 3.60 5.24
CA ASP A 33 -6.00 3.43 6.33
C ASP A 33 -7.16 2.55 5.84
N LEU A 34 -7.01 1.26 6.04
CA LEU A 34 -7.99 0.24 5.65
C LEU A 34 -8.48 -0.51 6.88
N THR A 35 -9.71 -1.00 6.82
CA THR A 35 -10.26 -1.89 7.85
C THR A 35 -9.70 -3.29 7.65
N VAL A 36 -8.50 -3.53 8.18
CA VAL A 36 -7.78 -4.79 8.06
C VAL A 36 -6.93 -5.03 9.31
N ALA A 37 -6.87 -6.27 9.77
CA ALA A 37 -6.00 -6.65 10.88
C ALA A 37 -4.59 -6.90 10.32
N ALA A 38 -3.63 -6.06 10.72
CA ALA A 38 -2.25 -6.11 10.25
C ALA A 38 -1.31 -5.84 11.43
N SER A 39 -0.62 -6.86 11.89
CA SER A 39 0.28 -6.78 13.06
C SER A 39 1.13 -8.03 13.14
N ILE A 40 2.14 -8.00 14.02
CA ILE A 40 2.94 -9.18 14.39
C ILE A 40 2.51 -9.61 15.79
N PRO A 41 1.72 -10.69 15.94
CA PRO A 41 1.29 -11.15 17.25
C PRO A 41 2.44 -11.66 18.10
N ASP A 42 2.35 -11.48 19.42
CA ASP A 42 3.34 -11.98 20.39
C ASP A 42 3.50 -13.50 20.30
N ARG A 43 2.42 -14.21 20.02
CA ARG A 43 2.45 -15.68 19.89
C ARG A 43 3.27 -16.15 18.71
N TYR A 44 3.40 -15.32 17.67
CA TYR A 44 4.19 -15.65 16.49
C TYR A 44 5.66 -15.27 16.69
N VAL A 45 5.92 -14.09 17.20
CA VAL A 45 7.27 -13.61 17.54
C VAL A 45 7.26 -13.11 18.98
N PRO A 46 7.61 -13.96 19.96
CA PRO A 46 7.51 -13.59 21.37
C PRO A 46 8.44 -12.47 21.82
N SER A 47 9.61 -12.33 21.20
CA SER A 47 10.58 -11.29 21.58
C SER A 47 10.16 -9.91 21.07
N PRO A 48 9.97 -8.92 21.95
CA PRO A 48 9.66 -7.54 21.52
C PRO A 48 10.74 -6.95 20.62
N GLU A 49 12.01 -7.25 20.89
CA GLU A 49 13.13 -6.75 20.09
C GLU A 49 13.09 -7.31 18.67
N GLN A 50 12.82 -8.61 18.54
CA GLN A 50 12.69 -9.26 17.25
C GLN A 50 11.46 -8.73 16.48
N ARG A 51 10.36 -8.46 17.18
CA ARG A 51 9.18 -7.87 16.53
C ARG A 51 9.51 -6.49 15.96
N MET A 52 10.24 -5.65 16.70
CA MET A 52 10.64 -4.33 16.21
C MET A 52 11.55 -4.43 14.99
N ASP A 53 12.50 -5.34 15.00
CA ASP A 53 13.37 -5.58 13.85
C ASP A 53 12.58 -6.02 12.62
N LEU A 54 11.59 -6.88 12.82
CA LEU A 54 10.72 -7.33 11.74
C LEU A 54 9.83 -6.21 11.21
N TYR A 55 9.29 -5.36 12.08
CA TYR A 55 8.54 -4.17 11.63
C TYR A 55 9.41 -3.27 10.76
N ARG A 56 10.65 -3.01 11.16
CA ARG A 56 11.60 -2.23 10.36
C ARG A 56 11.86 -2.87 9.00
N ARG A 57 12.03 -4.18 9.00
CA ARG A 57 12.29 -4.92 7.77
C ARG A 57 11.08 -4.92 6.84
N ILE A 58 9.90 -5.12 7.36
CA ILE A 58 8.65 -5.08 6.59
C ILE A 58 8.42 -3.66 6.03
N ALA A 59 8.77 -2.62 6.80
CA ALA A 59 8.64 -1.23 6.35
C ALA A 59 9.44 -0.92 5.08
N ARG A 60 10.49 -1.69 4.78
CA ARG A 60 11.31 -1.52 3.59
C ARG A 60 10.78 -2.23 2.36
N VAL A 61 9.74 -3.02 2.50
CA VAL A 61 9.15 -3.76 1.38
C VAL A 61 8.58 -2.76 0.37
N ARG A 62 9.03 -2.85 -0.87
CA ARG A 62 8.59 -1.99 -1.99
C ARG A 62 8.18 -2.79 -3.20
N THR A 63 8.73 -3.98 -3.36
CA THR A 63 8.56 -4.83 -4.54
C THR A 63 8.06 -6.22 -4.13
N GLU A 64 7.56 -6.95 -5.12
CA GLU A 64 7.17 -8.36 -4.91
C GLU A 64 8.35 -9.19 -4.42
N GLU A 65 9.55 -8.95 -4.96
CA GLU A 65 10.77 -9.63 -4.53
C GLU A 65 11.05 -9.38 -3.05
N ASP A 66 10.95 -8.11 -2.61
CA ASP A 66 11.12 -7.76 -1.20
C ASP A 66 10.11 -8.50 -0.32
N SER A 67 8.87 -8.56 -0.76
CA SER A 67 7.79 -9.26 -0.05
C SER A 67 8.09 -10.75 0.07
N ASP A 68 8.54 -11.38 -1.00
CA ASP A 68 8.87 -12.79 -1.02
C ASP A 68 10.06 -13.09 -0.10
N ASP A 69 11.09 -12.26 -0.12
CA ASP A 69 12.29 -12.42 0.73
C ASP A 69 11.93 -12.35 2.22
N VAL A 70 11.12 -11.39 2.61
CA VAL A 70 10.67 -11.26 4.01
C VAL A 70 9.80 -12.45 4.40
N THR A 71 8.88 -12.86 3.55
CA THR A 71 7.99 -13.99 3.81
C THR A 71 8.80 -15.28 3.99
N ASP A 72 9.77 -15.53 3.12
CA ASP A 72 10.64 -16.71 3.19
C ASP A 72 11.45 -16.73 4.49
N GLU A 73 12.00 -15.58 4.90
CA GLU A 73 12.71 -15.48 6.16
C GLU A 73 11.81 -15.75 7.36
N LEU A 74 10.59 -15.23 7.36
CA LEU A 74 9.63 -15.47 8.44
C LEU A 74 9.26 -16.95 8.55
N ILE A 75 9.01 -17.59 7.42
CA ILE A 75 8.71 -19.02 7.37
C ILE A 75 9.87 -19.82 7.95
N ASP A 76 11.08 -19.48 7.56
CA ASP A 76 12.30 -20.17 7.97
C ASP A 76 12.57 -20.03 9.47
N ARG A 77 12.32 -18.86 10.04
CA ARG A 77 12.62 -18.55 11.45
C ARG A 77 11.48 -18.83 12.40
N PHE A 78 10.23 -18.63 11.99
CA PHE A 78 9.07 -18.65 12.88
C PHE A 78 7.93 -19.54 12.40
N GLY A 79 8.07 -20.17 11.25
CA GLY A 79 7.01 -20.96 10.63
C GLY A 79 6.03 -20.10 9.83
N ASP A 80 4.94 -20.71 9.37
CA ASP A 80 3.97 -20.02 8.54
C ASP A 80 3.39 -18.80 9.24
N PRO A 81 3.46 -17.61 8.59
CA PRO A 81 2.93 -16.39 9.20
C PRO A 81 1.41 -16.46 9.35
N PRO A 82 0.87 -15.97 10.46
CA PRO A 82 -0.57 -15.79 10.56
C PRO A 82 -1.05 -14.70 9.61
N ARG A 83 -2.36 -14.67 9.38
CA ARG A 83 -2.98 -13.74 8.43
C ARG A 83 -2.64 -12.28 8.70
N GLN A 84 -2.57 -11.87 9.99
CA GLN A 84 -2.22 -10.50 10.37
C GLN A 84 -0.83 -10.09 9.86
N VAL A 85 0.12 -11.02 9.88
CA VAL A 85 1.49 -10.77 9.41
C VAL A 85 1.50 -10.67 7.89
N ASN A 86 0.82 -11.57 7.20
CA ASN A 86 0.69 -11.50 5.75
C ASN A 86 0.02 -10.21 5.30
N ASN A 87 -1.00 -9.76 6.02
CA ASN A 87 -1.67 -8.48 5.77
C ASN A 87 -0.72 -7.30 5.97
N LEU A 88 0.12 -7.34 7.00
CA LEU A 88 1.11 -6.30 7.27
C LEU A 88 2.10 -6.16 6.11
N ILE A 89 2.61 -7.27 5.61
CA ILE A 89 3.52 -7.30 4.45
C ILE A 89 2.80 -6.76 3.20
N ALA A 90 1.56 -7.18 2.99
CA ALA A 90 0.75 -6.73 1.86
C ALA A 90 0.46 -5.22 1.90
N VAL A 91 0.23 -4.67 3.09
CA VAL A 91 0.05 -3.21 3.27
C VAL A 91 1.34 -2.46 2.94
N ALA A 92 2.49 -2.96 3.39
CA ALA A 92 3.78 -2.33 3.08
C ALA A 92 4.05 -2.34 1.57
N LEU A 93 3.78 -3.46 0.91
CA LEU A 93 3.91 -3.57 -0.55
C LEU A 93 2.95 -2.61 -1.27
N LEU A 94 1.71 -2.52 -0.81
CA LEU A 94 0.70 -1.60 -1.33
C LEU A 94 1.17 -0.15 -1.23
N ARG A 95 1.73 0.25 -0.08
CA ARG A 95 2.27 1.59 0.13
C ARG A 95 3.36 1.93 -0.89
N GLY A 96 4.29 1.01 -1.10
CA GLY A 96 5.38 1.19 -2.06
C GLY A 96 4.88 1.34 -3.49
N LYS A 97 3.98 0.48 -3.90
CA LYS A 97 3.40 0.52 -5.26
C LYS A 97 2.53 1.76 -5.48
N ALA A 98 1.73 2.14 -4.49
CA ALA A 98 0.89 3.32 -4.56
C ALA A 98 1.72 4.61 -4.64
N ALA A 99 2.76 4.73 -3.83
CA ALA A 99 3.66 5.88 -3.86
C ALA A 99 4.32 6.06 -5.23
N ALA A 100 4.70 4.97 -5.88
CA ALA A 100 5.26 4.99 -7.23
C ALA A 100 4.26 5.50 -8.28
N CYS A 101 2.96 5.40 -7.99
CA CYS A 101 1.88 5.90 -8.85
C CYS A 101 1.40 7.30 -8.47
N HIS A 102 2.12 8.00 -7.58
CA HIS A 102 1.71 9.30 -7.06
C HIS A 102 0.39 9.27 -6.27
N ILE A 103 0.05 8.12 -5.71
CA ILE A 103 -1.04 7.98 -4.76
C ILE A 103 -0.46 8.31 -3.38
N THR A 104 -0.99 9.33 -2.72
CA THR A 104 -0.48 9.83 -1.43
C THR A 104 -1.24 9.29 -0.24
N ASP A 105 -2.47 8.81 -0.46
CA ASP A 105 -3.32 8.30 0.59
C ASP A 105 -4.32 7.30 0.02
N ILE A 106 -4.52 6.22 0.75
CA ILE A 106 -5.59 5.24 0.49
C ILE A 106 -6.39 5.11 1.77
N SER A 107 -7.64 5.54 1.75
CA SER A 107 -8.52 5.50 2.92
C SER A 107 -9.80 4.75 2.63
N GLN A 108 -10.20 3.90 3.56
CA GLN A 108 -11.52 3.25 3.49
C GLN A 108 -12.53 4.12 4.22
N LYS A 109 -13.57 4.55 3.51
CA LYS A 109 -14.67 5.33 4.05
C LYS A 109 -15.99 4.63 3.75
N GLY A 110 -16.54 3.93 4.74
CA GLY A 110 -17.72 3.10 4.54
C GLY A 110 -17.48 2.03 3.49
N ALA A 111 -18.29 2.02 2.45
CA ALA A 111 -18.19 1.09 1.33
C ALA A 111 -17.29 1.60 0.19
N GLY A 112 -16.51 2.64 0.42
CA GLY A 112 -15.63 3.23 -0.61
C GLY A 112 -14.17 3.19 -0.22
N LEU A 113 -13.31 2.98 -1.22
CA LEU A 113 -11.87 3.20 -1.10
C LEU A 113 -11.53 4.49 -1.82
N VAL A 114 -10.91 5.43 -1.12
CA VAL A 114 -10.53 6.73 -1.68
C VAL A 114 -9.01 6.74 -1.88
N PHE A 115 -8.59 6.96 -3.13
CA PHE A 115 -7.19 7.04 -3.53
C PHE A 115 -6.87 8.49 -3.87
N THR A 116 -6.13 9.18 -3.02
CA THR A 116 -5.75 10.58 -3.21
C THR A 116 -4.45 10.65 -3.99
N LEU A 117 -4.37 11.59 -4.92
CA LEU A 117 -3.26 11.72 -5.87
C LEU A 117 -2.61 13.09 -5.76
N ASP A 118 -1.27 13.15 -5.87
CA ASP A 118 -0.56 14.42 -6.04
C ASP A 118 -0.30 14.73 -7.52
N GLN A 119 -0.26 13.69 -8.36
CA GLN A 119 -0.23 13.79 -9.82
C GLN A 119 -1.12 12.69 -10.39
N PHE A 120 -1.73 12.94 -11.52
CA PHE A 120 -2.58 11.94 -12.16
C PHE A 120 -2.50 12.02 -13.68
N ASP A 121 -2.78 10.90 -14.32
CA ASP A 121 -2.95 10.79 -15.75
C ASP A 121 -4.42 10.47 -16.06
N LEU A 122 -5.12 11.43 -16.64
CA LEU A 122 -6.56 11.31 -16.84
C LEU A 122 -6.93 10.14 -17.75
N GLU A 123 -6.13 9.86 -18.77
CA GLU A 123 -6.38 8.70 -19.65
C GLU A 123 -6.29 7.40 -18.90
N SER A 124 -5.28 7.25 -18.03
CA SER A 124 -5.11 6.05 -17.21
C SER A 124 -6.25 5.89 -16.22
N ILE A 125 -6.72 6.98 -15.61
CA ILE A 125 -7.87 6.95 -14.70
C ILE A 125 -9.14 6.57 -15.45
N ALA A 126 -9.35 7.11 -16.64
CA ALA A 126 -10.51 6.76 -17.47
C ALA A 126 -10.48 5.27 -17.86
N ALA A 127 -9.31 4.75 -18.22
CA ALA A 127 -9.13 3.35 -18.55
C ALA A 127 -9.37 2.46 -17.32
N LEU A 128 -8.90 2.89 -16.15
CA LEU A 128 -9.14 2.18 -14.88
C LEU A 128 -10.64 2.14 -14.57
N ALA A 129 -11.34 3.25 -14.76
CA ALA A 129 -12.80 3.32 -14.56
C ALA A 129 -13.52 2.33 -15.47
N GLY A 130 -13.02 2.11 -16.68
CA GLY A 130 -13.56 1.10 -17.60
C GLY A 130 -13.40 -0.32 -17.09
N GLN A 131 -12.42 -0.58 -16.23
CA GLN A 131 -12.23 -1.90 -15.60
C GLN A 131 -13.13 -2.12 -14.38
N TYR A 132 -13.71 -1.05 -13.84
CA TYR A 132 -14.62 -1.07 -12.69
C TYR A 132 -15.92 -0.35 -13.03
N PRO A 133 -16.69 -0.85 -14.01
CA PRO A 133 -17.86 -0.13 -14.51
C PRO A 133 -18.89 0.14 -13.41
N GLY A 134 -19.30 1.40 -13.30
CA GLY A 134 -20.26 1.84 -12.29
C GLY A 134 -19.74 1.90 -10.88
N ARG A 135 -18.45 1.63 -10.66
CA ARG A 135 -17.85 1.54 -9.31
C ARG A 135 -16.77 2.57 -9.05
N LEU A 136 -16.17 3.15 -10.07
CA LEU A 136 -15.08 4.11 -9.92
C LEU A 136 -15.52 5.52 -10.30
N LEU A 137 -15.29 6.46 -9.40
CA LEU A 137 -15.58 7.88 -9.60
C LEU A 137 -14.32 8.70 -9.41
N PHE A 138 -13.98 9.54 -10.39
CA PHE A 138 -12.86 10.46 -10.26
C PHE A 138 -13.36 11.84 -9.84
N SER A 139 -12.69 12.42 -8.84
CA SER A 139 -12.97 13.77 -8.34
C SER A 139 -11.75 14.66 -8.60
N PRO A 140 -11.79 15.51 -9.64
CA PRO A 140 -10.73 16.50 -9.86
C PRO A 140 -10.89 17.66 -8.87
N GLY A 141 -9.87 18.47 -8.71
CA GLY A 141 -9.89 19.64 -7.85
C GLY A 141 -8.56 19.82 -7.16
N ASP A 142 -8.57 20.54 -6.04
CA ASP A 142 -7.35 20.84 -5.29
C ASP A 142 -6.71 19.57 -4.70
N THR A 143 -7.55 18.58 -4.38
CA THR A 143 -7.11 17.28 -3.89
C THR A 143 -7.69 16.21 -4.80
N PRO A 144 -7.07 15.94 -5.96
CA PRO A 144 -7.62 14.96 -6.88
C PRO A 144 -7.61 13.57 -6.27
N ALA A 145 -8.69 12.83 -6.47
CA ALA A 145 -8.85 11.50 -5.92
C ALA A 145 -9.77 10.67 -6.80
N PHE A 146 -9.59 9.36 -6.79
CA PHE A 146 -10.62 8.46 -7.31
C PHE A 146 -11.14 7.57 -6.19
N THR A 147 -12.42 7.28 -6.25
CA THR A 147 -13.12 6.45 -5.27
C THR A 147 -13.60 5.19 -5.94
N LEU A 148 -13.29 4.06 -5.34
CA LEU A 148 -13.73 2.75 -5.81
C LEU A 148 -14.73 2.17 -4.81
N LYS A 149 -15.94 1.91 -5.28
CA LYS A 149 -16.99 1.35 -4.44
C LYS A 149 -16.74 -0.14 -4.19
N LEU A 150 -16.70 -0.52 -2.91
CA LEU A 150 -16.58 -1.91 -2.50
C LEU A 150 -17.93 -2.61 -2.61
N ARG A 151 -17.91 -3.86 -3.02
CA ARG A 151 -19.05 -4.77 -2.94
C ARG A 151 -19.09 -5.38 -1.54
N LYS A 152 -20.26 -5.90 -1.15
CA LYS A 152 -20.46 -6.43 0.19
C LYS A 152 -19.49 -7.54 0.60
N ALA A 153 -19.06 -8.37 -0.34
CA ALA A 153 -18.16 -9.49 -0.08
C ALA A 153 -16.68 -9.17 -0.36
N ASP A 154 -16.36 -7.93 -0.74
CA ASP A 154 -15.00 -7.55 -1.10
C ASP A 154 -14.10 -7.42 0.13
N ASP A 155 -12.86 -7.93 0.00
CA ASP A 155 -11.77 -7.68 0.92
C ASP A 155 -11.11 -6.36 0.51
N SER A 156 -11.14 -5.37 1.39
CA SER A 156 -10.64 -4.01 1.09
C SER A 156 -9.16 -3.99 0.71
N LEU A 157 -8.32 -4.75 1.40
CA LEU A 157 -6.89 -4.82 1.09
C LEU A 157 -6.65 -5.43 -0.29
N ARG A 158 -7.36 -6.49 -0.61
CA ARG A 158 -7.24 -7.15 -1.90
C ARG A 158 -7.70 -6.25 -3.05
N VAL A 159 -8.83 -5.58 -2.87
CA VAL A 159 -9.35 -4.65 -3.88
C VAL A 159 -8.43 -3.46 -4.07
N ALA A 160 -7.93 -2.87 -2.98
CA ALA A 160 -6.99 -1.75 -3.05
C ALA A 160 -5.70 -2.15 -3.77
N SER A 161 -5.14 -3.32 -3.44
CA SER A 161 -3.93 -3.84 -4.07
C SER A 161 -4.13 -4.07 -5.57
N GLN A 162 -5.25 -4.66 -5.95
CA GLN A 162 -5.59 -4.90 -7.34
C GLN A 162 -5.77 -3.60 -8.12
N ALA A 163 -6.44 -2.62 -7.53
CA ALA A 163 -6.66 -1.32 -8.18
C ALA A 163 -5.33 -0.60 -8.42
N VAL A 164 -4.44 -0.61 -7.45
CA VAL A 164 -3.11 0.01 -7.58
C VAL A 164 -2.29 -0.70 -8.66
N GLU A 165 -2.29 -2.01 -8.69
CA GLU A 165 -1.57 -2.78 -9.72
C GLU A 165 -2.09 -2.46 -11.12
N ARG A 166 -3.41 -2.41 -11.29
CA ARG A 166 -4.02 -2.07 -12.57
C ARG A 166 -3.71 -0.64 -13.00
N TYR A 167 -3.78 0.30 -12.06
CA TYR A 167 -3.42 1.69 -12.33
C TYR A 167 -1.94 1.81 -12.72
N ALA A 168 -1.05 1.14 -12.00
CA ALA A 168 0.38 1.13 -12.31
C ALA A 168 0.65 0.59 -13.71
N ALA A 169 -0.04 -0.48 -14.11
CA ALA A 169 0.09 -1.06 -15.43
C ALA A 169 -0.37 -0.09 -16.52
N LEU A 170 -1.46 0.64 -16.27
CA LEU A 170 -1.96 1.65 -17.20
C LEU A 170 -1.01 2.84 -17.33
N LEU A 171 -0.43 3.29 -16.22
CA LEU A 171 0.58 4.36 -16.22
C LEU A 171 1.83 3.93 -17.01
N ALA A 172 2.29 2.72 -16.83
CA ALA A 172 3.45 2.19 -17.54
C ALA A 172 3.19 2.14 -19.06
N ALA A 173 2.01 1.71 -19.46
CA ALA A 173 1.61 1.67 -20.87
C ALA A 173 1.52 3.07 -21.47
N SER A 174 0.98 4.04 -20.73
CA SER A 174 0.87 5.43 -21.13
C SER A 174 2.26 6.12 -21.23
N GLY A 175 3.14 5.86 -20.25
CA GLY A 175 4.50 6.38 -20.26
C GLY A 175 5.35 5.86 -21.41
N GLY A 176 5.09 4.63 -21.86
CA GLY A 176 5.75 4.05 -23.02
C GLY A 176 5.34 4.65 -24.36
N SER A 177 4.22 5.35 -24.40
CA SER A 177 3.73 6.00 -25.62
C SER A 177 4.16 7.46 -25.76
N SER A 178 4.70 8.06 -24.71
CA SER A 178 5.29 9.41 -24.81
C SER A 178 6.71 9.28 -25.35
N ALA A 179 6.80 9.19 -26.67
CA ALA A 179 8.08 9.36 -27.33
C ALA A 179 8.62 10.76 -27.00
N PRO A 180 9.89 10.89 -26.69
CA PRO A 180 10.45 12.22 -26.49
C PRO A 180 10.29 13.02 -27.78
N GLU A 181 9.53 14.07 -27.71
CA GLU A 181 9.55 15.04 -28.76
C GLU A 181 10.91 15.72 -28.73
N THR A 182 11.65 15.50 -29.77
CA THR A 182 12.85 16.26 -30.03
C THR A 182 12.51 17.70 -30.36
#